data_77ca49fd83d9d88bf2962cc33ac077f7
#
_entry.id   77ca49fd83d9d88bf2962cc33ac077f7
#
_cell.length_a   1.000
_cell.length_b   1.000
_cell.length_c   1.000
_cell.angle_alpha   90.00
_cell.angle_beta   90.00
_cell.angle_gamma   90.00
#
_symmetry.space_group_name_H-M   'P 1'
#
loop_
_entity.id
_entity.type
_entity.pdbx_description
1 polymer ?
#
loop_
_entity_poly.entity_id
_entity_poly.type
_entity_poly.pdbx_seq_one_letter_code
_entity_poly.pdbx_strand_id
1 'polypeptide(L)'
;LKQYFMGIDIGTYESRGMLIGEDFRVTAEHTMAHGMSHPRQGWFEHDADKVWWGDFCGISRHLIEAGGIAPEQISCIGASTLGTDCLPVDEQCRPLRPAILYGIDSRADKEIQWLTRHYGRDVRRLFGHPICSGDTATKILWIKNNEPEVYRRTYKFLTGSSFITAKLTGRYVIDQFLAKGSFRPLYRADGTVNEEECGLYCRPDQIAACAYSTDVAGRVTREAAAQTGLAEGTPVICGTGDSTSEAISVGLTEPGTAFFQYGSSMFYYYCVDRMVQDYISSGGNGSVKGGKVFTIPGTFCLGDGTNAAGTLTRWVRNTFYGEELEMERKGG
;
A
#
# COMPACT_ATOMS: atom_id res chain seq x y z
N LEU A 1 25.51 21.01 -7.58
CA LEU A 1 24.89 20.87 -6.25
C LEU A 1 24.59 19.39 -6.00
N LYS A 2 24.91 18.89 -4.80
CA LYS A 2 24.58 17.51 -4.40
C LYS A 2 23.06 17.32 -4.44
N GLN A 3 22.59 16.21 -5.00
CA GLN A 3 21.17 15.89 -5.16
C GLN A 3 20.72 14.85 -4.14
N TYR A 4 19.47 14.92 -3.74
CA TYR A 4 18.87 14.04 -2.75
C TYR A 4 17.56 13.47 -3.24
N PHE A 5 17.20 12.31 -2.70
CA PHE A 5 15.92 11.64 -2.88
C PHE A 5 15.24 11.48 -1.53
N MET A 6 13.94 11.72 -1.48
CA MET A 6 13.15 11.58 -0.26
C MET A 6 12.15 10.45 -0.43
N GLY A 7 12.19 9.46 0.47
CA GLY A 7 11.21 8.39 0.58
C GLY A 7 10.51 8.46 1.94
N ILE A 8 9.17 8.33 1.95
CA ILE A 8 8.38 8.28 3.19
C ILE A 8 7.44 7.10 3.11
N ASP A 9 7.52 6.21 4.10
CA ASP A 9 6.63 5.07 4.29
C ASP A 9 5.66 5.35 5.44
N ILE A 10 4.37 5.08 5.22
CA ILE A 10 3.32 5.27 6.22
C ILE A 10 2.73 3.90 6.54
N GLY A 11 3.15 3.35 7.67
CA GLY A 11 2.76 2.03 8.15
C GLY A 11 1.52 2.03 9.05
N THR A 12 1.31 0.93 9.74
CA THR A 12 0.13 0.72 10.60
C THR A 12 0.22 1.49 11.93
N TYR A 13 1.41 1.59 12.52
CA TYR A 13 1.62 2.20 13.83
C TYR A 13 2.68 3.30 13.85
N GLU A 14 3.41 3.43 12.77
CA GLU A 14 4.44 4.45 12.62
C GLU A 14 4.65 4.79 11.15
N SER A 15 5.08 6.03 10.91
CA SER A 15 5.55 6.51 9.62
C SER A 15 7.05 6.74 9.68
N ARG A 16 7.77 6.39 8.61
CA ARG A 16 9.23 6.53 8.52
C ARG A 16 9.61 7.28 7.26
N GLY A 17 10.63 8.11 7.36
CA GLY A 17 11.17 8.80 6.20
C GLY A 17 12.69 8.79 6.17
N MET A 18 13.23 8.81 4.97
CA MET A 18 14.66 8.89 4.70
C MET A 18 14.95 9.94 3.64
N LEU A 19 16.05 10.65 3.85
CA LEU A 19 16.71 11.49 2.87
C LEU A 19 18.02 10.82 2.45
N ILE A 20 18.14 10.49 1.16
CA ILE A 20 19.28 9.74 0.60
C ILE A 20 19.98 10.60 -0.43
N GLY A 21 21.31 10.71 -0.33
CA GLY A 21 22.12 11.40 -1.33
C GLY A 21 22.30 10.57 -2.61
N GLU A 22 22.78 11.21 -3.68
CA GLU A 22 23.14 10.53 -4.96
C GLU A 22 24.22 9.46 -4.81
N ASP A 23 24.95 9.44 -3.68
CA ASP A 23 25.91 8.43 -3.28
C ASP A 23 25.28 7.24 -2.53
N PHE A 24 23.94 7.18 -2.48
CA PHE A 24 23.12 6.20 -1.77
C PHE A 24 23.33 6.15 -0.25
N ARG A 25 23.91 7.21 0.33
CA ARG A 25 24.06 7.31 1.78
C ARG A 25 22.84 8.00 2.38
N VAL A 26 22.38 7.45 3.50
CA VAL A 26 21.33 8.09 4.31
C VAL A 26 21.92 9.37 4.93
N THR A 27 21.31 10.49 4.64
CA THR A 27 21.70 11.81 5.14
C THR A 27 20.89 12.19 6.39
N ALA A 28 19.60 11.85 6.39
CA ALA A 28 18.70 12.05 7.53
C ALA A 28 17.62 10.95 7.51
N GLU A 29 17.13 10.59 8.70
CA GLU A 29 15.99 9.70 8.88
C GLU A 29 15.10 10.23 10.01
N HIS A 30 13.83 9.92 9.95
CA HIS A 30 12.87 10.28 10.99
C HIS A 30 11.73 9.29 11.07
N THR A 31 11.24 9.04 12.29
CA THR A 31 10.09 8.17 12.56
C THR A 31 9.08 8.91 13.42
N MET A 32 7.83 8.82 13.04
CA MET A 32 6.69 9.33 13.82
C MET A 32 5.76 8.17 14.17
N ALA A 33 5.55 7.95 15.47
CA ALA A 33 4.59 6.95 15.95
C ALA A 33 3.17 7.51 15.89
N HIS A 34 2.24 6.66 15.50
CA HIS A 34 0.81 6.97 15.52
C HIS A 34 -0.01 5.75 15.96
N GLY A 35 -1.29 5.95 16.15
CA GLY A 35 -2.23 4.90 16.52
C GLY A 35 -3.22 4.61 15.40
N MET A 36 -3.93 3.51 15.59
CA MET A 36 -5.02 3.06 14.75
C MET A 36 -6.34 3.14 15.53
N SER A 37 -7.39 3.61 14.88
CA SER A 37 -8.73 3.66 15.47
C SER A 37 -9.45 2.32 15.32
N HIS A 38 -10.15 1.92 16.38
CA HIS A 38 -10.97 0.70 16.45
C HIS A 38 -12.42 1.06 16.82
N PRO A 39 -13.20 1.69 15.93
CA PRO A 39 -14.53 2.19 16.28
C PRO A 39 -15.53 1.08 16.62
N ARG A 40 -15.30 -0.13 16.11
CA ARG A 40 -16.06 -1.37 16.40
C ARG A 40 -15.15 -2.58 16.29
N GLN A 41 -15.57 -3.69 16.86
CA GLN A 41 -14.86 -4.97 16.71
C GLN A 41 -14.67 -5.31 15.22
N GLY A 42 -13.43 -5.61 14.81
CA GLY A 42 -13.07 -5.92 13.42
C GLY A 42 -13.00 -4.72 12.47
N TRP A 43 -13.16 -3.49 12.98
CA TRP A 43 -13.02 -2.27 12.19
C TRP A 43 -11.71 -1.58 12.56
N PHE A 44 -10.95 -1.21 11.52
CA PHE A 44 -9.62 -0.62 11.67
C PHE A 44 -9.51 0.58 10.73
N GLU A 45 -9.21 1.75 11.30
CA GLU A 45 -9.25 3.01 10.58
C GLU A 45 -8.06 3.91 10.88
N HIS A 46 -7.63 4.67 9.89
CA HIS A 46 -6.75 5.83 10.06
C HIS A 46 -7.48 7.12 9.67
N ASP A 47 -7.22 8.18 10.42
CA ASP A 47 -7.54 9.56 10.00
C ASP A 47 -6.47 9.98 8.98
N ALA A 48 -6.82 9.96 7.71
CA ALA A 48 -5.86 10.19 6.63
C ALA A 48 -5.24 11.60 6.63
N ASP A 49 -5.99 12.62 7.05
CA ASP A 49 -5.42 13.97 7.16
C ASP A 49 -4.45 14.11 8.32
N LYS A 50 -4.75 13.50 9.48
CA LYS A 50 -3.89 13.60 10.66
C LYS A 50 -2.71 12.66 10.59
N VAL A 51 -2.96 11.38 10.26
CA VAL A 51 -1.93 10.33 10.25
C VAL A 51 -1.15 10.38 8.95
N TRP A 52 -1.79 10.18 7.81
CA TRP A 52 -1.04 10.05 6.56
C TRP A 52 -0.43 11.38 6.10
N TRP A 53 -1.26 12.41 5.96
CA TRP A 53 -0.77 13.71 5.51
C TRP A 53 0.01 14.46 6.60
N GLY A 54 -0.44 14.39 7.85
CA GLY A 54 0.23 15.03 8.99
C GLY A 54 1.63 14.48 9.22
N ASP A 55 1.78 13.15 9.24
CA ASP A 55 3.09 12.51 9.39
C ASP A 55 3.99 12.81 8.19
N PHE A 56 3.45 12.71 6.95
CA PHE A 56 4.20 13.07 5.75
C PHE A 56 4.77 14.49 5.84
N CYS A 57 3.96 15.47 6.22
CA CYS A 57 4.39 16.85 6.38
C CYS A 57 5.42 17.04 7.50
N GLY A 58 5.21 16.36 8.64
CA GLY A 58 6.14 16.41 9.78
C GLY A 58 7.50 15.81 9.44
N ILE A 59 7.49 14.63 8.88
CA ILE A 59 8.71 13.89 8.47
C ILE A 59 9.46 14.69 7.38
N SER A 60 8.77 15.16 6.35
CA SER A 60 9.39 15.93 5.25
C SER A 60 10.16 17.16 5.77
N ARG A 61 9.52 17.95 6.64
CA ARG A 61 10.18 19.13 7.24
C ARG A 61 11.38 18.75 8.09
N HIS A 62 11.23 17.70 8.91
CA HIS A 62 12.33 17.22 9.75
C HIS A 62 13.53 16.75 8.92
N LEU A 63 13.29 15.99 7.85
CA LEU A 63 14.36 15.48 6.98
C LEU A 63 15.13 16.60 6.28
N ILE A 64 14.45 17.67 5.85
CA ILE A 64 15.09 18.85 5.25
C ILE A 64 15.96 19.59 6.28
N GLU A 65 15.42 19.82 7.48
CA GLU A 65 16.11 20.49 8.57
C GLU A 65 17.32 19.69 9.06
N ALA A 66 17.12 18.42 9.41
CA ALA A 66 18.16 17.52 9.91
C ALA A 66 19.25 17.23 8.86
N GLY A 67 18.87 17.16 7.59
CA GLY A 67 19.80 17.01 6.47
C GLY A 67 20.61 18.28 6.18
N GLY A 68 20.21 19.44 6.71
CA GLY A 68 20.86 20.71 6.45
C GLY A 68 20.88 21.12 4.97
N ILE A 69 19.83 20.74 4.22
CA ILE A 69 19.75 20.93 2.78
C ILE A 69 18.73 22.01 2.39
N ALA A 70 18.92 22.60 1.22
CA ALA A 70 17.87 23.41 0.60
C ALA A 70 16.83 22.50 -0.05
N PRO A 71 15.50 22.79 0.06
CA PRO A 71 14.43 21.95 -0.53
C PRO A 71 14.60 21.71 -2.03
N GLU A 72 15.20 22.64 -2.76
CA GLU A 72 15.48 22.56 -4.20
C GLU A 72 16.53 21.48 -4.57
N GLN A 73 17.26 20.98 -3.59
CA GLN A 73 18.22 19.87 -3.79
C GLN A 73 17.54 18.49 -3.81
N ILE A 74 16.24 18.42 -3.50
CA ILE A 74 15.46 17.18 -3.58
C ILE A 74 15.02 16.99 -5.03
N SER A 75 15.59 15.97 -5.68
CA SER A 75 15.36 15.67 -7.08
C SER A 75 14.07 14.90 -7.33
N CYS A 76 13.63 14.09 -6.35
CA CYS A 76 12.43 13.29 -6.45
C CYS A 76 11.91 12.87 -5.07
N ILE A 77 10.59 12.69 -5.00
CA ILE A 77 9.89 12.23 -3.80
C ILE A 77 9.03 11.01 -4.15
N GLY A 78 9.05 10.01 -3.28
CA GLY A 78 8.16 8.85 -3.33
C GLY A 78 7.52 8.57 -1.98
N ALA A 79 6.28 8.06 -2.02
CA ALA A 79 5.60 7.55 -0.83
C ALA A 79 5.24 6.08 -0.99
N SER A 80 5.42 5.31 0.07
CA SER A 80 4.77 4.01 0.26
C SER A 80 3.80 4.07 1.43
N THR A 81 2.78 3.21 1.39
CA THR A 81 1.78 3.12 2.45
C THR A 81 1.25 1.71 2.53
N LEU A 82 0.43 1.44 3.54
CA LEU A 82 -0.43 0.26 3.60
C LEU A 82 -1.14 0.05 2.26
N GLY A 83 -1.00 -1.13 1.65
CA GLY A 83 -1.27 -1.27 0.20
C GLY A 83 -2.73 -1.33 -0.20
N THR A 84 -3.63 -1.88 0.63
CA THR A 84 -5.01 -2.22 0.21
C THR A 84 -6.08 -1.47 0.98
N ASP A 85 -5.79 -0.22 1.30
CA ASP A 85 -6.70 0.68 1.99
C ASP A 85 -7.81 1.21 1.08
N CYS A 86 -8.85 1.76 1.68
CA CYS A 86 -9.92 2.43 0.95
C CYS A 86 -10.25 3.77 1.59
N LEU A 87 -9.91 4.84 0.89
CA LEU A 87 -10.17 6.21 1.30
C LEU A 87 -11.04 6.93 0.26
N PRO A 88 -12.32 7.22 0.55
CA PRO A 88 -13.13 8.11 -0.28
C PRO A 88 -12.76 9.58 -0.02
N VAL A 89 -12.48 10.32 -1.08
CA VAL A 89 -12.19 11.76 -1.03
C VAL A 89 -13.14 12.56 -1.91
N ASP A 90 -13.32 13.85 -1.59
CA ASP A 90 -14.03 14.81 -2.43
C ASP A 90 -13.14 15.41 -3.53
N GLU A 91 -13.68 16.33 -4.33
CA GLU A 91 -12.97 16.99 -5.44
C GLU A 91 -11.74 17.81 -4.99
N GLN A 92 -11.70 18.23 -3.74
CA GLN A 92 -10.56 18.94 -3.13
C GLN A 92 -9.61 18.01 -2.40
N CYS A 93 -9.70 16.69 -2.65
CA CYS A 93 -8.89 15.66 -1.98
C CYS A 93 -9.03 15.66 -0.45
N ARG A 94 -10.21 16.04 0.08
CA ARG A 94 -10.50 15.96 1.52
C ARG A 94 -11.15 14.62 1.83
N PRO A 95 -10.66 13.88 2.83
CA PRO A 95 -11.28 12.64 3.28
C PRO A 95 -12.74 12.86 3.67
N LEU A 96 -13.63 12.02 3.18
CA LEU A 96 -15.05 12.04 3.51
C LEU A 96 -15.38 11.20 4.75
N ARG A 97 -14.44 10.35 5.13
CA ARG A 97 -14.43 9.52 6.33
C ARG A 97 -13.00 9.03 6.61
N PRO A 98 -12.72 8.46 7.80
CA PRO A 98 -11.45 7.76 8.03
C PRO A 98 -11.23 6.62 7.02
N ALA A 99 -9.98 6.38 6.64
CA ALA A 99 -9.62 5.30 5.73
C ALA A 99 -9.95 3.92 6.35
N ILE A 100 -10.53 3.03 5.56
CA ILE A 100 -10.69 1.62 5.92
C ILE A 100 -9.37 0.92 5.60
N LEU A 101 -8.72 0.34 6.61
CA LEU A 101 -7.41 -0.25 6.45
C LEU A 101 -7.46 -1.59 5.70
N TYR A 102 -6.31 -2.08 5.34
CA TYR A 102 -6.06 -3.27 4.53
C TYR A 102 -6.78 -4.54 5.04
N GLY A 103 -6.24 -5.72 4.80
CA GLY A 103 -6.87 -7.02 5.07
C GLY A 103 -7.21 -7.36 6.53
N ILE A 104 -6.85 -6.49 7.50
CA ILE A 104 -7.23 -6.64 8.91
C ILE A 104 -8.67 -6.20 9.20
N ASP A 105 -9.24 -5.31 8.37
CA ASP A 105 -10.61 -4.82 8.53
C ASP A 105 -11.62 -5.82 7.96
N SER A 106 -12.55 -6.28 8.78
CA SER A 106 -13.54 -7.30 8.41
C SER A 106 -14.96 -6.74 8.17
N ARG A 107 -15.12 -5.40 8.10
CA ARG A 107 -16.46 -4.79 7.95
C ARG A 107 -17.20 -5.22 6.69
N ALA A 108 -16.48 -5.56 5.62
CA ALA A 108 -17.04 -5.94 4.32
C ALA A 108 -17.32 -7.44 4.18
N ASP A 109 -17.34 -8.23 5.27
CA ASP A 109 -17.54 -9.67 5.22
C ASP A 109 -18.84 -10.08 4.52
N LYS A 110 -19.92 -9.30 4.68
CA LYS A 110 -21.20 -9.55 3.99
C LYS A 110 -21.10 -9.33 2.49
N GLU A 111 -20.39 -8.28 2.07
CA GLU A 111 -20.11 -7.97 0.67
C GLU A 111 -19.21 -9.06 0.05
N ILE A 112 -18.20 -9.53 0.76
CA ILE A 112 -17.33 -10.64 0.34
C ILE A 112 -18.15 -11.91 0.09
N GLN A 113 -18.98 -12.29 1.04
CA GLN A 113 -19.85 -13.47 0.90
C GLN A 113 -20.85 -13.32 -0.26
N TRP A 114 -21.42 -12.13 -0.43
CA TRP A 114 -22.35 -11.85 -1.52
C TRP A 114 -21.65 -11.90 -2.87
N LEU A 115 -20.50 -11.25 -3.03
CA LEU A 115 -19.69 -11.25 -4.25
C LEU A 115 -19.22 -12.66 -4.61
N THR A 116 -18.80 -13.47 -3.63
CA THR A 116 -18.39 -14.85 -3.85
C THR A 116 -19.53 -15.67 -4.44
N ARG A 117 -20.77 -15.48 -3.96
CA ARG A 117 -21.95 -16.16 -4.52
C ARG A 117 -22.34 -15.60 -5.88
N HIS A 118 -22.27 -14.26 -6.04
CA HIS A 118 -22.64 -13.56 -7.26
C HIS A 118 -21.77 -13.98 -8.45
N TYR A 119 -20.46 -14.00 -8.26
CA TYR A 119 -19.52 -14.38 -9.31
C TYR A 119 -19.31 -15.89 -9.44
N GLY A 120 -19.55 -16.67 -8.39
CA GLY A 120 -19.43 -18.13 -8.42
C GLY A 120 -18.10 -18.60 -8.99
N ARG A 121 -18.12 -19.26 -10.14
CA ARG A 121 -16.91 -19.79 -10.80
C ARG A 121 -16.01 -18.69 -11.39
N ASP A 122 -16.54 -17.51 -11.64
CA ASP A 122 -15.80 -16.38 -12.23
C ASP A 122 -14.91 -15.64 -11.21
N VAL A 123 -15.05 -15.89 -9.90
CA VAL A 123 -14.20 -15.31 -8.85
C VAL A 123 -12.72 -15.40 -9.23
N ARG A 124 -12.27 -16.60 -9.64
CA ARG A 124 -10.88 -16.82 -10.00
C ARG A 124 -10.43 -16.02 -11.22
N ARG A 125 -11.26 -15.92 -12.25
CA ARG A 125 -10.98 -15.15 -13.45
C ARG A 125 -10.87 -13.65 -13.14
N LEU A 126 -11.76 -13.14 -12.29
CA LEU A 126 -11.88 -11.71 -11.99
C LEU A 126 -10.88 -11.25 -10.92
N PHE A 127 -10.70 -12.01 -9.85
CA PHE A 127 -9.86 -11.63 -8.70
C PHE A 127 -8.49 -12.31 -8.70
N GLY A 128 -8.34 -13.49 -9.33
CA GLY A 128 -7.11 -14.30 -9.31
C GLY A 128 -6.90 -15.08 -8.00
N HIS A 129 -7.76 -14.88 -7.02
CA HIS A 129 -7.77 -15.54 -5.69
C HIS A 129 -9.19 -15.52 -5.10
N PRO A 130 -9.48 -16.27 -4.03
CA PRO A 130 -10.72 -16.12 -3.28
C PRO A 130 -10.89 -14.69 -2.76
N ILE A 131 -12.07 -14.10 -2.91
CA ILE A 131 -12.34 -12.71 -2.47
C ILE A 131 -12.12 -12.62 -0.96
N CYS A 132 -11.41 -11.59 -0.52
CA CYS A 132 -11.05 -11.41 0.87
C CYS A 132 -11.06 -9.93 1.30
N SER A 133 -10.82 -9.68 2.59
CA SER A 133 -10.73 -8.32 3.15
C SER A 133 -9.56 -7.49 2.60
N GLY A 134 -8.59 -8.12 1.95
CA GLY A 134 -7.52 -7.43 1.21
C GLY A 134 -7.96 -6.81 -0.11
N ASP A 135 -9.17 -7.13 -0.62
CA ASP A 135 -9.68 -6.55 -1.86
C ASP A 135 -10.37 -5.20 -1.58
N THR A 136 -9.80 -4.11 -2.06
CA THR A 136 -10.35 -2.76 -1.87
C THR A 136 -11.72 -2.60 -2.50
N ALA A 137 -12.01 -3.31 -3.59
CA ALA A 137 -13.32 -3.31 -4.22
C ALA A 137 -14.46 -3.72 -3.26
N THR A 138 -14.21 -4.64 -2.33
CA THR A 138 -15.20 -5.04 -1.32
C THR A 138 -15.52 -3.91 -0.34
N LYS A 139 -14.53 -3.09 0.02
CA LYS A 139 -14.69 -1.93 0.89
C LYS A 139 -15.45 -0.80 0.18
N ILE A 140 -15.19 -0.61 -1.13
CA ILE A 140 -15.95 0.34 -1.96
C ILE A 140 -17.43 -0.06 -1.99
N LEU A 141 -17.72 -1.35 -2.22
CA LEU A 141 -19.09 -1.86 -2.20
C LEU A 141 -19.74 -1.69 -0.82
N TRP A 142 -18.97 -1.92 0.26
CA TRP A 142 -19.46 -1.69 1.62
C TRP A 142 -19.84 -0.21 1.83
N ILE A 143 -19.01 0.75 1.41
CA ILE A 143 -19.32 2.18 1.50
C ILE A 143 -20.58 2.50 0.70
N LYS A 144 -20.71 1.97 -0.52
CA LYS A 144 -21.90 2.14 -1.36
C LYS A 144 -23.18 1.70 -0.65
N ASN A 145 -23.13 0.55 0.04
CA ASN A 145 -24.28 -0.06 0.68
C ASN A 145 -24.62 0.55 2.05
N ASN A 146 -23.60 0.93 2.84
CA ASN A 146 -23.78 1.29 4.24
C ASN A 146 -23.60 2.79 4.51
N GLU A 147 -22.91 3.52 3.63
CA GLU A 147 -22.67 4.97 3.73
C GLU A 147 -23.01 5.69 2.42
N PRO A 148 -24.26 5.63 1.95
CA PRO A 148 -24.66 6.14 0.61
C PRO A 148 -24.39 7.64 0.42
N GLU A 149 -24.40 8.43 1.49
CA GLU A 149 -24.05 9.85 1.43
C GLU A 149 -22.56 10.05 1.13
N VAL A 150 -21.70 9.30 1.81
CA VAL A 150 -20.25 9.30 1.54
C VAL A 150 -20.01 8.86 0.10
N TYR A 151 -20.63 7.76 -0.32
CA TYR A 151 -20.51 7.24 -1.70
C TYR A 151 -20.90 8.28 -2.76
N ARG A 152 -22.03 8.97 -2.59
CA ARG A 152 -22.50 9.98 -3.56
C ARG A 152 -21.56 11.17 -3.68
N ARG A 153 -20.94 11.59 -2.56
CA ARG A 153 -20.00 12.71 -2.50
C ARG A 153 -18.59 12.32 -2.90
N THR A 154 -18.30 11.03 -3.02
CA THR A 154 -16.95 10.55 -3.37
C THR A 154 -16.62 10.96 -4.80
N TYR A 155 -15.54 11.73 -4.93
CA TYR A 155 -14.90 12.02 -6.21
C TYR A 155 -13.94 10.88 -6.61
N LYS A 156 -13.10 10.40 -5.68
CA LYS A 156 -12.17 9.29 -5.91
C LYS A 156 -12.10 8.36 -4.70
N PHE A 157 -11.93 7.06 -4.96
CA PHE A 157 -11.49 6.07 -3.98
C PHE A 157 -9.98 5.86 -4.13
N LEU A 158 -9.21 6.11 -3.07
CA LEU A 158 -7.75 6.13 -3.08
C LEU A 158 -7.17 5.12 -2.09
N THR A 159 -5.95 4.67 -2.36
CA THR A 159 -5.04 4.08 -1.37
C THR A 159 -4.28 5.18 -0.65
N GLY A 160 -3.52 4.84 0.38
CA GLY A 160 -2.69 5.83 1.09
C GLY A 160 -1.66 6.50 0.17
N SER A 161 -0.90 5.72 -0.62
CA SER A 161 0.09 6.27 -1.57
C SER A 161 -0.56 7.16 -2.62
N SER A 162 -1.71 6.76 -3.17
CA SER A 162 -2.49 7.58 -4.10
C SER A 162 -2.98 8.89 -3.47
N PHE A 163 -3.36 8.86 -2.20
CA PHE A 163 -3.78 10.04 -1.45
C PHE A 163 -2.61 11.02 -1.23
N ILE A 164 -1.46 10.54 -0.78
CA ILE A 164 -0.25 11.38 -0.62
C ILE A 164 0.14 12.01 -1.96
N THR A 165 0.16 11.22 -3.04
CA THR A 165 0.47 11.73 -4.39
C THR A 165 -0.54 12.78 -4.82
N ALA A 166 -1.84 12.58 -4.58
CA ALA A 166 -2.88 13.56 -4.90
C ALA A 166 -2.74 14.84 -4.07
N LYS A 167 -2.44 14.74 -2.77
CA LYS A 167 -2.18 15.91 -1.89
C LYS A 167 -0.96 16.71 -2.35
N LEU A 168 0.09 16.04 -2.81
CA LEU A 168 1.32 16.70 -3.29
C LEU A 168 1.13 17.37 -4.66
N THR A 169 0.37 16.76 -5.57
CA THR A 169 0.41 17.09 -7.01
C THR A 169 -0.92 17.52 -7.63
N GLY A 170 -2.03 17.26 -6.95
CA GLY A 170 -3.37 17.38 -7.53
C GLY A 170 -3.70 16.30 -8.56
N ARG A 171 -2.85 15.25 -8.71
CA ARG A 171 -3.04 14.15 -9.67
C ARG A 171 -3.50 12.89 -8.97
N TYR A 172 -4.54 12.27 -9.49
CA TYR A 172 -5.14 11.05 -8.94
C TYR A 172 -4.65 9.83 -9.72
N VAL A 173 -3.62 9.19 -9.21
CA VAL A 173 -3.00 7.99 -9.81
C VAL A 173 -2.92 6.86 -8.80
N ILE A 174 -2.88 5.63 -9.31
CA ILE A 174 -2.64 4.41 -8.53
C ILE A 174 -1.61 3.56 -9.28
N ASP A 175 -0.70 2.94 -8.57
CA ASP A 175 0.29 2.07 -9.20
C ASP A 175 -0.32 0.75 -9.69
N GLN A 176 0.32 0.16 -10.70
CA GLN A 176 -0.21 -1.05 -11.37
C GLN A 176 -0.31 -2.26 -10.46
N PHE A 177 0.59 -2.37 -9.47
CA PHE A 177 0.55 -3.49 -8.53
C PHE A 177 -0.74 -3.46 -7.70
N LEU A 178 -1.08 -2.30 -7.13
CA LEU A 178 -2.31 -2.12 -6.35
C LEU A 178 -3.55 -2.12 -7.23
N ALA A 179 -3.52 -1.43 -8.38
CA ALA A 179 -4.65 -1.38 -9.31
C ALA A 179 -5.06 -2.77 -9.80
N LYS A 180 -4.10 -3.57 -10.23
CA LYS A 180 -4.32 -4.92 -10.78
C LYS A 180 -4.24 -6.03 -9.72
N GLY A 181 -3.97 -5.67 -8.48
CA GLY A 181 -3.99 -6.54 -7.30
C GLY A 181 -5.27 -6.37 -6.50
N SER A 182 -5.28 -5.38 -5.62
CA SER A 182 -6.35 -5.17 -4.63
C SER A 182 -7.61 -4.47 -5.16
N PHE A 183 -7.51 -3.72 -6.27
CA PHE A 183 -8.66 -3.08 -6.92
C PHE A 183 -9.33 -3.97 -7.98
N ARG A 184 -8.99 -5.26 -8.07
CA ARG A 184 -9.74 -6.18 -8.94
C ARG A 184 -11.21 -6.22 -8.51
N PRO A 185 -12.15 -6.27 -9.48
CA PRO A 185 -11.99 -6.36 -10.94
C PRO A 185 -12.06 -4.99 -11.65
N LEU A 186 -11.83 -3.86 -10.98
CA LEU A 186 -12.09 -2.51 -11.48
C LEU A 186 -11.13 -2.05 -12.59
N TYR A 187 -9.97 -2.73 -12.74
CA TYR A 187 -9.01 -2.47 -13.81
C TYR A 187 -8.82 -3.69 -14.70
N ARG A 188 -8.67 -3.45 -16.01
CA ARG A 188 -8.28 -4.46 -17.00
C ARG A 188 -6.79 -4.73 -16.93
N ALA A 189 -6.33 -5.77 -17.62
CA ALA A 189 -4.93 -6.16 -17.66
C ALA A 189 -3.99 -5.06 -18.24
N ASP A 190 -4.51 -4.23 -19.15
CA ASP A 190 -3.78 -3.08 -19.72
C ASP A 190 -3.73 -1.85 -18.80
N GLY A 191 -4.42 -1.88 -17.66
CA GLY A 191 -4.49 -0.76 -16.70
C GLY A 191 -5.63 0.21 -16.96
N THR A 192 -6.44 0.00 -17.99
CA THR A 192 -7.66 0.78 -18.22
C THR A 192 -8.76 0.39 -17.24
N VAL A 193 -9.69 1.29 -17.01
CA VAL A 193 -10.86 1.05 -16.16
C VAL A 193 -11.75 -0.01 -16.79
N ASN A 194 -12.16 -0.99 -16.01
CA ASN A 194 -13.12 -2.01 -16.41
C ASN A 194 -14.55 -1.52 -16.16
N GLU A 195 -15.08 -0.75 -17.08
CA GLU A 195 -16.40 -0.11 -16.94
C GLU A 195 -17.53 -1.12 -16.71
N GLU A 196 -17.42 -2.33 -17.28
CA GLU A 196 -18.43 -3.39 -17.14
C GLU A 196 -18.55 -3.85 -15.68
N GLU A 197 -17.41 -4.03 -15.00
CA GLU A 197 -17.39 -4.46 -13.59
C GLU A 197 -17.56 -3.26 -12.63
N CYS A 198 -17.08 -2.06 -12.99
CA CYS A 198 -17.18 -0.88 -12.12
C CYS A 198 -18.60 -0.60 -11.67
N GLY A 199 -19.60 -0.73 -12.52
CA GLY A 199 -21.00 -0.39 -12.22
C GLY A 199 -21.56 -1.09 -10.96
N LEU A 200 -21.03 -2.25 -10.62
CA LEU A 200 -21.40 -2.95 -9.39
C LEU A 200 -20.89 -2.20 -8.15
N TYR A 201 -19.69 -1.68 -8.19
CA TYR A 201 -18.97 -1.11 -7.05
C TYR A 201 -19.05 0.41 -7.00
N CYS A 202 -18.71 1.08 -8.10
CA CYS A 202 -18.58 2.52 -8.18
C CYS A 202 -18.81 3.00 -9.61
N ARG A 203 -18.82 4.32 -9.79
CA ARG A 203 -18.75 4.89 -11.14
C ARG A 203 -17.31 4.81 -11.66
N PRO A 204 -17.09 4.62 -12.97
CA PRO A 204 -15.75 4.56 -13.56
C PRO A 204 -14.88 5.80 -13.27
N ASP A 205 -15.51 6.96 -13.15
CA ASP A 205 -14.83 8.22 -12.84
C ASP A 205 -14.37 8.33 -11.37
N GLN A 206 -14.82 7.44 -10.48
CA GLN A 206 -14.45 7.43 -9.07
C GLN A 206 -13.14 6.67 -8.78
N ILE A 207 -12.52 6.04 -9.76
CA ILE A 207 -11.21 5.39 -9.57
C ILE A 207 -10.09 6.19 -10.24
N ALA A 208 -8.85 6.01 -9.75
CA ALA A 208 -7.68 6.75 -10.18
C ALA A 208 -7.13 6.24 -11.52
N ALA A 209 -6.33 7.03 -12.22
CA ALA A 209 -5.61 6.56 -13.40
C ALA A 209 -4.48 5.61 -13.01
N CYS A 210 -4.30 4.51 -13.76
CA CYS A 210 -3.25 3.53 -13.49
C CYS A 210 -1.90 4.02 -14.07
N ALA A 211 -0.81 3.91 -13.29
CA ALA A 211 0.54 4.28 -13.67
C ALA A 211 1.55 3.25 -13.15
N TYR A 212 2.82 3.31 -13.56
CA TYR A 212 3.87 2.60 -12.86
C TYR A 212 4.27 3.33 -11.58
N SER A 213 4.73 2.60 -10.57
CA SER A 213 5.15 3.19 -9.28
C SER A 213 6.24 4.23 -9.43
N THR A 214 7.11 4.06 -10.43
CA THR A 214 8.25 4.94 -10.76
C THR A 214 7.91 6.07 -11.71
N ASP A 215 6.71 6.10 -12.30
CA ASP A 215 6.29 7.19 -13.18
C ASP A 215 6.15 8.48 -12.37
N VAL A 216 6.61 9.58 -12.93
CA VAL A 216 6.38 10.91 -12.35
C VAL A 216 4.91 11.25 -12.52
N ALA A 217 4.15 11.15 -11.43
CA ALA A 217 2.72 11.44 -11.39
C ALA A 217 2.43 12.93 -11.55
N GLY A 218 3.34 13.76 -11.05
CA GLY A 218 3.21 15.22 -11.08
C GLY A 218 4.37 15.91 -10.35
N ARG A 219 4.13 17.15 -9.99
CA ARG A 219 5.09 17.97 -9.26
C ARG A 219 4.44 18.59 -8.03
N VAL A 220 5.23 18.81 -7.00
CA VAL A 220 4.77 19.46 -5.76
C VAL A 220 4.13 20.79 -6.10
N THR A 221 2.88 20.98 -5.67
CA THR A 221 2.13 22.23 -5.85
C THR A 221 2.58 23.26 -4.82
N ARG A 222 2.29 24.53 -5.08
CA ARG A 222 2.56 25.64 -4.14
C ARG A 222 1.91 25.41 -2.77
N GLU A 223 0.69 24.88 -2.75
CA GLU A 223 -0.02 24.57 -1.51
C GLU A 223 0.67 23.45 -0.72
N ALA A 224 1.05 22.37 -1.40
CA ALA A 224 1.78 21.26 -0.78
C ALA A 224 3.17 21.71 -0.29
N ALA A 225 3.89 22.54 -1.06
CA ALA A 225 5.17 23.11 -0.67
C ALA A 225 5.08 23.87 0.66
N ALA A 226 4.06 24.70 0.82
CA ALA A 226 3.84 25.46 2.06
C ALA A 226 3.58 24.56 3.29
N GLN A 227 2.99 23.38 3.09
CA GLN A 227 2.68 22.44 4.17
C GLN A 227 3.83 21.49 4.49
N THR A 228 4.59 21.08 3.49
CA THR A 228 5.63 20.04 3.62
C THR A 228 7.04 20.58 3.80
N GLY A 229 7.29 21.84 3.46
CA GLY A 229 8.62 22.42 3.37
C GLY A 229 9.40 22.06 2.11
N LEU A 230 8.80 21.29 1.20
CA LEU A 230 9.38 20.92 -0.10
C LEU A 230 9.38 22.11 -1.06
N ALA A 231 10.26 22.09 -2.07
CA ALA A 231 10.22 23.08 -3.14
C ALA A 231 9.03 22.84 -4.08
N GLU A 232 8.32 23.91 -4.46
CA GLU A 232 7.34 23.86 -5.54
C GLU A 232 8.01 23.34 -6.83
N GLY A 233 7.35 22.44 -7.53
CA GLY A 233 7.88 21.86 -8.77
C GLY A 233 8.74 20.61 -8.59
N THR A 234 9.08 20.19 -7.36
CA THR A 234 9.80 18.93 -7.14
C THR A 234 9.01 17.74 -7.72
N PRO A 235 9.64 16.86 -8.51
CA PRO A 235 8.99 15.68 -9.06
C PRO A 235 8.50 14.72 -7.95
N VAL A 236 7.28 14.18 -8.14
CA VAL A 236 6.67 13.19 -7.27
C VAL A 236 6.35 11.95 -8.08
N ILE A 237 6.86 10.78 -7.70
CA ILE A 237 6.51 9.51 -8.32
C ILE A 237 5.15 9.01 -7.82
N CYS A 238 4.55 8.07 -8.58
CA CYS A 238 3.26 7.47 -8.24
C CYS A 238 3.28 6.80 -6.84
N GLY A 239 4.42 6.21 -6.46
CA GLY A 239 4.52 5.44 -5.22
C GLY A 239 3.82 4.08 -5.32
N THR A 240 3.79 3.32 -4.22
CA THR A 240 3.19 1.98 -4.19
C THR A 240 2.84 1.55 -2.76
N GLY A 241 2.50 0.27 -2.56
CA GLY A 241 2.31 -0.32 -1.24
C GLY A 241 3.65 -0.66 -0.53
N ASP A 242 3.59 -0.79 0.79
CA ASP A 242 4.70 -1.13 1.68
C ASP A 242 5.48 -2.38 1.23
N SER A 243 4.79 -3.50 1.04
CA SER A 243 5.40 -4.79 0.72
C SER A 243 6.22 -4.79 -0.59
N THR A 244 5.79 -4.01 -1.59
CA THR A 244 6.54 -3.86 -2.84
C THR A 244 7.71 -2.91 -2.70
N SER A 245 7.57 -1.86 -1.90
CA SER A 245 8.67 -0.94 -1.58
C SER A 245 9.77 -1.64 -0.79
N GLU A 246 9.41 -2.47 0.21
CA GLU A 246 10.37 -3.33 0.93
C GLU A 246 11.11 -4.27 -0.03
N ALA A 247 10.39 -4.95 -0.91
CA ALA A 247 10.98 -5.88 -1.86
C ALA A 247 11.99 -5.19 -2.79
N ILE A 248 11.66 -4.01 -3.31
CA ILE A 248 12.56 -3.22 -4.16
C ILE A 248 13.79 -2.74 -3.37
N SER A 249 13.61 -2.31 -2.12
CA SER A 249 14.69 -1.77 -1.30
C SER A 249 15.81 -2.76 -1.05
N VAL A 250 15.52 -4.05 -1.10
CA VAL A 250 16.51 -5.15 -0.97
C VAL A 250 16.90 -5.79 -2.29
N GLY A 251 16.54 -5.17 -3.43
CA GLY A 251 17.02 -5.54 -4.76
C GLY A 251 16.12 -6.50 -5.54
N LEU A 252 14.83 -6.66 -5.20
CA LEU A 252 13.90 -7.42 -6.05
C LEU A 252 13.52 -6.60 -7.29
N THR A 253 14.44 -6.49 -8.25
CA THR A 253 14.27 -5.68 -9.46
C THR A 253 14.34 -6.48 -10.75
N GLU A 254 14.80 -7.73 -10.70
CA GLU A 254 15.08 -8.54 -11.87
C GLU A 254 14.38 -9.90 -11.81
N PRO A 255 13.88 -10.42 -12.97
CA PRO A 255 13.36 -11.77 -13.06
C PRO A 255 14.38 -12.83 -12.60
N GLY A 256 13.90 -13.86 -11.91
CA GLY A 256 14.73 -14.91 -11.34
C GLY A 256 15.21 -14.64 -9.90
N THR A 257 14.88 -13.47 -9.34
CA THR A 257 15.18 -13.13 -7.95
C THR A 257 13.98 -13.37 -7.03
N ALA A 258 14.25 -13.63 -5.75
CA ALA A 258 13.23 -13.83 -4.74
C ALA A 258 13.51 -12.94 -3.51
N PHE A 259 12.46 -12.42 -2.94
CA PHE A 259 12.44 -11.69 -1.68
C PHE A 259 11.65 -12.46 -0.64
N PHE A 260 12.18 -12.56 0.57
CA PHE A 260 11.51 -13.17 1.71
C PHE A 260 11.48 -12.19 2.87
N GLN A 261 10.28 -11.80 3.28
CA GLN A 261 10.08 -11.05 4.52
C GLN A 261 9.79 -12.07 5.63
N TYR A 262 10.61 -12.08 6.68
CA TYR A 262 10.46 -12.96 7.82
C TYR A 262 10.28 -12.14 9.10
N GLY A 263 9.08 -12.12 9.61
CA GLY A 263 8.70 -11.44 10.85
C GLY A 263 7.79 -12.33 11.70
N SER A 264 6.81 -11.76 12.36
CA SER A 264 5.73 -12.51 13.04
C SER A 264 4.96 -13.40 12.06
N SER A 265 4.70 -12.89 10.87
CA SER A 265 4.30 -13.61 9.66
C SER A 265 5.49 -13.76 8.70
N MET A 266 5.29 -14.46 7.60
CA MET A 266 6.26 -14.54 6.50
C MET A 266 5.51 -14.37 5.19
N PHE A 267 6.09 -13.63 4.26
CA PHE A 267 5.66 -13.65 2.86
C PHE A 267 6.89 -13.62 1.94
N TYR A 268 6.67 -13.99 0.69
CA TYR A 268 7.71 -13.91 -0.33
C TYR A 268 7.14 -13.37 -1.63
N TYR A 269 8.02 -12.75 -2.41
CA TYR A 269 7.82 -12.44 -3.82
C TYR A 269 8.93 -13.07 -4.64
N TYR A 270 8.55 -13.66 -5.77
CA TYR A 270 9.46 -14.16 -6.78
C TYR A 270 9.20 -13.38 -8.08
N CYS A 271 10.19 -12.64 -8.55
CA CYS A 271 10.08 -11.83 -9.76
C CYS A 271 10.23 -12.69 -11.00
N VAL A 272 9.34 -12.51 -11.98
CA VAL A 272 9.31 -13.26 -13.25
C VAL A 272 9.12 -12.30 -14.42
N ASP A 273 9.55 -12.73 -15.61
CA ASP A 273 9.50 -11.97 -16.86
C ASP A 273 8.18 -12.08 -17.63
N ARG A 274 7.26 -12.93 -17.17
CA ARG A 274 5.97 -13.17 -17.82
C ARG A 274 4.87 -13.43 -16.81
N MET A 275 3.63 -13.15 -17.20
CA MET A 275 2.47 -13.48 -16.41
C MET A 275 2.29 -15.00 -16.31
N VAL A 276 2.30 -15.50 -15.08
CA VAL A 276 1.96 -16.90 -14.77
C VAL A 276 0.51 -16.94 -14.34
N GLN A 277 -0.34 -17.63 -15.11
CA GLN A 277 -1.78 -17.64 -14.83
C GLN A 277 -2.14 -18.50 -13.64
N ASP A 278 -1.43 -19.62 -13.47
CA ASP A 278 -1.70 -20.59 -12.43
C ASP A 278 -0.41 -21.13 -11.82
N TYR A 279 -0.24 -20.96 -10.54
CA TYR A 279 0.78 -21.64 -9.76
C TYR A 279 0.18 -22.16 -8.45
N ILE A 280 0.72 -23.29 -7.97
CA ILE A 280 0.29 -23.86 -6.69
C ILE A 280 0.97 -23.10 -5.57
N SER A 281 0.15 -22.48 -4.73
CA SER A 281 0.63 -21.78 -3.54
C SER A 281 1.19 -22.79 -2.54
N SER A 282 2.38 -22.55 -2.02
CA SER A 282 3.01 -23.35 -0.97
C SER A 282 2.40 -23.15 0.42
N GLY A 283 1.44 -22.24 0.56
CA GLY A 283 0.79 -21.86 1.82
C GLY A 283 -0.20 -22.88 2.39
N GLY A 284 0.11 -24.16 2.36
CA GLY A 284 -0.50 -25.21 3.21
C GLY A 284 -1.82 -25.79 2.75
N ASN A 285 -2.58 -25.20 1.83
CA ASN A 285 -3.87 -25.75 1.37
C ASN A 285 -3.94 -26.05 -0.13
N GLY A 286 -2.80 -25.97 -0.84
CA GLY A 286 -2.75 -26.26 -2.28
C GLY A 286 -3.57 -25.30 -3.15
N SER A 287 -3.88 -24.10 -2.67
CA SER A 287 -4.64 -23.13 -3.45
C SER A 287 -3.85 -22.69 -4.67
N VAL A 288 -4.51 -22.66 -5.83
CA VAL A 288 -3.92 -22.18 -7.06
C VAL A 288 -4.11 -20.66 -7.13
N LYS A 289 -3.03 -19.93 -7.34
CA LYS A 289 -3.02 -18.47 -7.46
C LYS A 289 -2.55 -18.04 -8.83
N GLY A 290 -2.94 -16.85 -9.26
CA GLY A 290 -2.41 -16.18 -10.43
C GLY A 290 -1.26 -15.24 -10.05
N GLY A 291 -0.30 -15.08 -10.95
CA GLY A 291 0.72 -14.06 -10.85
C GLY A 291 0.11 -12.65 -10.86
N LYS A 292 0.88 -11.68 -10.38
CA LYS A 292 0.51 -10.27 -10.34
C LYS A 292 1.48 -9.46 -11.20
N VAL A 293 1.01 -8.36 -11.77
CA VAL A 293 1.92 -7.35 -12.33
C VAL A 293 2.76 -6.82 -11.17
N PHE A 294 4.06 -6.75 -11.35
CA PHE A 294 4.94 -6.18 -10.35
C PHE A 294 5.10 -4.67 -10.58
N THR A 295 5.69 -3.99 -9.62
CA THR A 295 5.83 -2.54 -9.67
C THR A 295 6.92 -2.06 -10.62
N ILE A 296 7.88 -2.92 -10.97
CA ILE A 296 8.90 -2.64 -12.00
C ILE A 296 8.32 -2.91 -13.39
N PRO A 297 8.40 -1.96 -14.34
CA PRO A 297 7.87 -2.12 -15.70
C PRO A 297 8.35 -3.41 -16.39
N GLY A 298 7.40 -4.14 -16.98
CA GLY A 298 7.70 -5.40 -17.72
C GLY A 298 7.95 -6.62 -16.82
N THR A 299 7.82 -6.51 -15.52
CA THR A 299 7.97 -7.64 -14.58
C THR A 299 6.66 -8.03 -13.93
N PHE A 300 6.64 -9.26 -13.43
CA PHE A 300 5.51 -9.85 -12.71
C PHE A 300 6.03 -10.51 -11.44
N CYS A 301 5.17 -10.77 -10.49
CA CYS A 301 5.56 -11.50 -9.29
C CYS A 301 4.59 -12.63 -8.96
N LEU A 302 5.15 -13.69 -8.42
CA LEU A 302 4.46 -14.74 -7.70
C LEU A 302 4.67 -14.46 -6.21
N GLY A 303 3.65 -14.58 -5.41
CA GLY A 303 3.81 -14.30 -3.99
C GLY A 303 2.81 -15.07 -3.13
N ASP A 304 3.27 -15.45 -1.96
CA ASP A 304 2.47 -16.10 -0.94
C ASP A 304 3.04 -15.86 0.44
N GLY A 305 2.34 -16.27 1.48
CA GLY A 305 2.79 -16.09 2.84
C GLY A 305 2.02 -16.93 3.84
N THR A 306 2.50 -16.90 5.08
CA THR A 306 1.84 -17.50 6.24
C THR A 306 1.71 -16.47 7.35
N ASN A 307 0.59 -16.52 8.06
CA ASN A 307 0.32 -15.61 9.19
C ASN A 307 1.08 -15.98 10.46
N ALA A 308 1.77 -17.12 10.48
CA ALA A 308 2.49 -17.61 11.64
C ALA A 308 3.89 -18.10 11.26
N ALA A 309 4.90 -17.28 11.43
CA ALA A 309 6.31 -17.61 11.26
C ALA A 309 7.08 -17.38 12.57
N GLY A 310 7.57 -16.19 12.82
CA GLY A 310 8.21 -15.82 14.09
C GLY A 310 7.30 -15.98 15.31
N THR A 311 5.97 -15.81 15.13
CA THR A 311 4.99 -16.10 16.19
C THR A 311 5.01 -17.59 16.57
N LEU A 312 5.09 -18.48 15.56
CA LEU A 312 5.18 -19.93 15.80
C LEU A 312 6.51 -20.28 16.49
N THR A 313 7.62 -19.73 16.01
CA THR A 313 8.94 -19.93 16.62
C THR A 313 8.94 -19.48 18.08
N ARG A 314 8.37 -18.31 18.38
CA ARG A 314 8.21 -17.82 19.75
C ARG A 314 7.33 -18.73 20.60
N TRP A 315 6.23 -19.24 20.04
CA TRP A 315 5.36 -20.18 20.74
C TRP A 315 6.10 -21.49 21.07
N VAL A 316 6.79 -22.08 20.09
CA VAL A 316 7.62 -23.29 20.30
C VAL A 316 8.64 -23.04 21.41
N ARG A 317 9.41 -21.95 21.33
CA ARG A 317 10.40 -21.58 22.35
C ARG A 317 9.78 -21.47 23.74
N ASN A 318 8.68 -20.74 23.87
CA ASN A 318 8.03 -20.51 25.16
C ASN A 318 7.35 -21.76 25.74
N THR A 319 6.95 -22.70 24.87
CA THR A 319 6.24 -23.91 25.28
C THR A 319 7.19 -25.06 25.63
N PHE A 320 8.28 -25.23 24.92
CA PHE A 320 9.15 -26.40 25.00
C PHE A 320 10.56 -26.12 25.55
N TYR A 321 10.99 -24.86 25.59
CA TYR A 321 12.35 -24.47 25.95
C TYR A 321 12.36 -23.47 27.13
N GLY A 322 11.60 -23.75 28.17
CA GLY A 322 11.46 -22.86 29.33
C GLY A 322 12.76 -22.73 30.16
N GLU A 323 13.52 -23.80 30.29
CA GLU A 323 14.80 -23.83 31.04
C GLU A 323 15.85 -22.99 30.31
N GLU A 324 16.00 -23.16 29.02
CA GLU A 324 16.92 -22.40 28.18
C GLU A 324 16.59 -20.91 28.16
N LEU A 325 15.29 -20.56 28.16
CA LEU A 325 14.84 -19.17 28.29
C LEU A 325 15.22 -18.54 29.63
N GLU A 326 15.17 -19.31 30.72
CA GLU A 326 15.64 -18.83 32.03
C GLU A 326 17.13 -18.64 32.07
N MET A 327 17.89 -19.53 31.42
CA MET A 327 19.35 -19.40 31.28
C MET A 327 19.71 -18.14 30.49
N GLU A 328 19.09 -17.91 29.33
CA GLU A 328 19.29 -16.70 28.51
C GLU A 328 18.98 -15.41 29.30
N ARG A 329 17.91 -15.38 30.09
CA ARG A 329 17.57 -14.23 30.96
C ARG A 329 18.58 -13.97 32.09
N LYS A 330 19.31 -15.00 32.52
CA LYS A 330 20.33 -14.92 33.56
C LYS A 330 21.73 -14.61 33.01
N GLY A 331 21.86 -14.36 31.69
CA GLY A 331 23.11 -13.98 31.06
C GLY A 331 24.01 -15.15 30.73
N GLY A 332 23.43 -16.32 30.50
CA GLY A 332 24.15 -17.52 30.03
C GLY A 332 24.39 -17.50 28.53
#